data_dc64dc7efe0b9726851aaa57383e8342
#
_entry.id   dc64dc7efe0b9726851aaa57383e8342
#
_cell.length_a   1.000
_cell.length_b   1.000
_cell.length_c   1.000
_cell.angle_alpha   90.00
_cell.angle_beta   90.00
_cell.angle_gamma   90.00
#
_symmetry.space_group_name_H-M   'P 1'
#
loop_
_entity.id
_entity.type
_entity.pdbx_description
1 polymer ?
#
loop_
_entity_poly.entity_id
_entity_poly.type
_entity_poly.pdbx_seq_one_letter_code
_entity_poly.pdbx_strand_id
1 'polypeptide(L)' 'MYEYEIMNRQTEEVMSIYGYNVANAFSRLAHLEKFATPNDWIVTNTTCID' A
#
# COMPACT_ATOMS: atom_id res chain seq x y z
N MET A 1 -7.32 6.19 -10.98
CA MET A 1 -6.52 5.23 -10.22
C MET A 1 -5.25 5.89 -9.72
N TYR A 2 -4.75 5.44 -8.59
CA TYR A 2 -3.56 6.00 -7.98
C TYR A 2 -2.52 4.93 -7.74
N GLU A 3 -1.26 5.34 -7.81
CA GLU A 3 -0.14 4.54 -7.34
C GLU A 3 0.26 5.06 -5.96
N TYR A 4 0.33 4.17 -4.99
CA TYR A 4 0.75 4.50 -3.63
C TYR A 4 2.07 3.84 -3.35
N GLU A 5 3.08 4.64 -3.04
CA GLU A 5 4.33 4.11 -2.53
C GLU A 5 4.16 3.92 -1.03
N ILE A 6 4.41 2.71 -0.55
CA ILE A 6 4.25 2.37 0.85
C ILE A 6 5.54 1.80 1.40
N MET A 7 5.75 2.01 2.69
CA MET A 7 6.91 1.48 3.40
C MET A 7 6.44 0.76 4.65
N ASN A 8 7.02 -0.42 4.88
CA ASN A 8 6.76 -1.19 6.09
C ASN A 8 7.56 -0.59 7.25
N ARG A 9 6.86 -0.27 8.34
CA ARG A 9 7.47 0.39 9.51
C ARG A 9 8.41 -0.54 10.27
N GLN A 10 8.23 -1.85 10.12
CA GLN A 10 9.04 -2.85 10.85
C GLN A 10 10.28 -3.23 10.05
N THR A 11 10.12 -3.44 8.74
CA THR A 11 11.18 -3.98 7.90
C THR A 11 11.83 -2.95 6.99
N GLU A 12 11.20 -1.76 6.87
CA GLU A 12 11.59 -0.69 5.96
C GLU A 12 11.46 -1.09 4.47
N GLU A 13 10.76 -2.17 4.19
CA GLU A 13 10.48 -2.56 2.81
C GLU A 13 9.64 -1.50 2.13
N VAL A 14 10.00 -1.14 0.90
CA VAL A 14 9.27 -0.17 0.09
C VAL A 14 8.68 -0.87 -1.13
N MET A 15 7.42 -0.59 -1.43
CA MET A 15 6.79 -1.13 -2.62
C MET A 15 5.67 -0.20 -3.09
N SER A 16 5.21 -0.42 -4.31
CA SER A 16 4.09 0.34 -4.89
C SER A 16 2.85 -0.54 -4.98
N ILE A 17 1.71 0.05 -4.63
CA ILE A 17 0.41 -0.62 -4.76
C ILE A 17 -0.53 0.31 -5.51
N TYR A 18 -1.61 -0.25 -6.06
CA TYR A 18 -2.51 0.48 -6.95
C TYR A 18 -3.94 0.32 -6.51
N GLY A 19 -4.72 1.39 -6.61
CA GLY A 19 -6.13 1.36 -6.28
C GLY A 19 -6.77 2.72 -6.49
N TYR A 20 -8.09 2.78 -6.28
CA TYR A 20 -8.84 4.03 -6.42
C TYR A 20 -8.67 4.92 -5.18
N ASN A 21 -8.34 4.32 -4.07
CA ASN A 21 -7.98 5.01 -2.83
C ASN A 21 -7.11 4.06 -2.00
N VAL A 22 -6.62 4.55 -0.86
CA VAL A 22 -5.72 3.76 -0.02
C VAL A 22 -6.40 2.48 0.46
N ALA A 23 -7.64 2.57 0.94
CA ALA A 23 -8.36 1.41 1.45
C ALA A 23 -8.57 0.37 0.35
N ASN A 24 -8.91 0.81 -0.87
CA ASN A 24 -9.08 -0.09 -2.01
C ASN A 24 -7.77 -0.79 -2.35
N ALA A 25 -6.67 -0.03 -2.38
CA ALA A 25 -5.37 -0.59 -2.72
C ALA A 25 -4.95 -1.69 -1.73
N PHE A 26 -5.15 -1.47 -0.43
CA PHE A 26 -4.82 -2.46 0.57
C PHE A 26 -5.77 -3.66 0.55
N SER A 27 -7.07 -3.42 0.33
CA SER A 27 -8.05 -4.52 0.34
C SER A 27 -7.82 -5.50 -0.81
N ARG A 28 -7.31 -5.02 -1.93
CA ARG A 28 -6.99 -5.89 -3.06
C ARG A 28 -5.85 -6.84 -2.76
N LEU A 29 -5.03 -6.53 -1.76
CA LEU A 29 -3.86 -7.31 -1.40
C LEU A 29 -4.01 -8.02 -0.05
N ALA A 30 -5.21 -7.95 0.54
CA ALA A 30 -5.46 -8.49 1.88
C ALA A 30 -5.25 -10.00 1.97
N HIS A 31 -5.27 -10.70 0.84
CA HIS A 31 -5.01 -12.14 0.80
C HIS A 31 -3.52 -12.47 0.99
N LEU A 32 -2.65 -11.47 0.87
CA LEU A 32 -1.21 -11.67 1.07
C LEU A 32 -0.87 -11.51 2.55
N GLU A 33 -0.08 -12.44 3.06
CA GLU A 33 0.26 -12.45 4.48
C GLU A 33 0.95 -11.16 4.93
N LYS A 34 1.79 -10.59 4.09
CA LYS A 34 2.51 -9.36 4.44
C LYS A 34 1.58 -8.16 4.66
N PHE A 35 0.33 -8.23 4.19
CA PHE A 35 -0.66 -7.19 4.38
C PHE A 35 -1.73 -7.55 5.42
N ALA A 36 -1.50 -8.60 6.19
CA ALA A 36 -2.42 -8.99 7.25
C ALA A 36 -2.47 -7.93 8.37
N THR A 37 -1.43 -7.12 8.50
CA THR A 37 -1.38 -6.04 9.46
C THR A 37 -1.14 -4.72 8.73
N PRO A 38 -2.19 -4.14 8.11
CA PRO A 38 -2.04 -2.93 7.30
C PRO A 38 -1.51 -1.73 8.09
N ASN A 39 -1.65 -1.72 9.42
CA ASN A 39 -1.11 -0.65 10.25
C ASN A 39 0.41 -0.58 10.26
N ASP A 40 1.07 -1.64 9.81
CA ASP A 40 2.54 -1.64 9.69
C ASP A 40 3.03 -0.93 8.44
N TRP A 41 2.12 -0.57 7.54
CA TRP A 41 2.46 0.10 6.30
C TRP A 41 2.02 1.56 6.33
N ILE A 42 2.89 2.44 5.84
CA ILE A 42 2.58 3.87 5.70
C ILE A 42 2.70 4.27 4.24
N VAL A 43 1.85 5.20 3.82
CA VAL A 43 1.92 5.77 2.48
C VAL A 43 2.94 6.89 2.50
N THR A 44 3.99 6.77 1.69
CA THR A 44 5.06 7.76 1.61
C THR A 44 4.93 8.65 0.39
N ASN A 45 4.19 8.22 -0.63
CA ASN A 45 3.95 9.04 -1.81
C ASN A 45 2.69 8.57 -2.52
N THR A 46 2.01 9.48 -3.21
CA THR A 46 0.80 9.20 -3.97
C THR A 46 0.94 9.84 -5.35
N THR A 47 0.71 9.05 -6.39
CA THR A 47 0.79 9.52 -7.76
C THR A 47 -0.51 9.15 -8.49
N CYS A 48 -1.11 10.13 -9.15
CA CYS A 48 -2.27 9.87 -9.99
C CYS A 48 -1.77 9.35 -11.34
N ILE A 49 -2.20 8.14 -11.71
CA ILE A 49 -1.71 7.48 -12.92
C ILE A 49 -2.80 7.33 -13.99
N ASP A 50 -3.91 8.01 -13.80
CA ASP A 50 -4.97 7.96 -14.81
C ASP A 50 -5.41 9.37 -15.21
#